data_50ae49f91cc122eee4febb1f9a45f11d
#
_entry.id   50ae49f91cc122eee4febb1f9a45f11d
#
_cell.length_a   1.000
_cell.length_b   1.000
_cell.length_c   1.000
_cell.angle_alpha   90.00
_cell.angle_beta   90.00
_cell.angle_gamma   90.00
#
_symmetry.space_group_name_H-M   'P 1'
#
loop_
_entity.id
_entity.type
_entity.pdbx_description
1 polymer ?
#
loop_
_entity_poly.entity_id
_entity_poly.type
_entity_poly.pdbx_seq_one_letter_code
_entity_poly.pdbx_strand_id
1 'polypeptide(L)'
;MNYVLELKNKRFIQADKKNKGGGITMNSKVDVTVTHLDTLIKQLSSIQEFWQREHKLFTGLLVSVHYNKIAAKSNRISGLFKGIHSNDAVVGAKFNDDKSKHIITYFLEDKDLTNSIELLFQVRVILNEVYTGRMSKNILENAEKVNSNIFKNYPISMSVFKSVIADVSYIESFQVHQPKLIKSQSIVTLYDVKKDIKELLEEIGLDPLHVTILDDQTIYLTDTQVQVLFENAAYLVAMATVDVSQLPPDEFIDTYESYRITIPEPTIEPTIGVIDTLFDERVYFSEWVEYHDMVSNDIEKSSLDYNHGTAVSSIIVDGPRLNPWLDDGCGRFRVRHFGVAVGKSFSSYTIIKNIKKIIANNNDIKVWNISLGSSYEINDNFISVEAATLDRIQFEEDVIFVVAGTNKSSEDVIKIGAPADSINSVVVNAVTKEGLSTAYTRRGPVLSFFAKPDVSYYGGSKDAYIQVCEPNGVQSVAGTSYASPWIARKLSYLIDILGLQKEVAKALLIDSARGWEENLDPNVLAIYGHGIVPIHINDIIQTKEDEIKFLVSDISEKWNTYNYGSLSNVGVFTLRVFFGTNHMYGWCHSFCSKVEYVL
;
A
#
# COMPACT_ATOMS: atom_id res chain seq x y z
N MET A 1 -13.33 -32.02 -13.92
CA MET A 1 -12.69 -30.75 -13.52
C MET A 1 -11.74 -30.29 -14.62
N ASN A 2 -11.78 -29.02 -15.00
CA ASN A 2 -10.92 -28.44 -16.03
C ASN A 2 -9.82 -27.62 -15.37
N TYR A 3 -8.62 -27.63 -15.99
CA TYR A 3 -7.56 -26.73 -15.53
C TYR A 3 -7.87 -25.28 -15.91
N VAL A 4 -7.43 -24.34 -15.08
CA VAL A 4 -7.45 -22.92 -15.41
C VAL A 4 -6.48 -22.68 -16.57
N LEU A 5 -6.90 -21.95 -17.60
CA LEU A 5 -6.12 -21.73 -18.82
C LEU A 5 -5.56 -20.31 -18.85
N GLU A 6 -4.24 -20.16 -18.95
CA GLU A 6 -3.63 -18.86 -19.22
C GLU A 6 -3.65 -18.58 -20.72
N LEU A 7 -4.29 -17.50 -21.13
CA LEU A 7 -4.33 -17.04 -22.51
C LEU A 7 -3.11 -16.17 -22.82
N LYS A 8 -2.00 -16.78 -23.16
CA LYS A 8 -0.77 -16.09 -23.55
C LYS A 8 -0.97 -15.23 -24.80
N ASN A 9 -0.39 -14.04 -24.82
CA ASN A 9 -0.47 -13.06 -25.91
C ASN A 9 -1.87 -12.52 -26.21
N LYS A 10 -2.85 -12.73 -25.34
CA LYS A 10 -4.11 -12.00 -25.41
C LYS A 10 -3.95 -10.64 -24.74
N ARG A 11 -4.33 -9.60 -25.45
CA ARG A 11 -4.33 -8.23 -24.92
C ARG A 11 -5.76 -7.75 -24.77
N PHE A 12 -5.98 -6.89 -23.78
CA PHE A 12 -7.26 -6.19 -23.65
C PHE A 12 -7.43 -5.26 -24.84
N ILE A 13 -8.62 -5.28 -25.46
CA ILE A 13 -8.94 -4.37 -26.55
C ILE A 13 -9.30 -3.03 -25.93
N GLN A 14 -8.50 -1.99 -26.22
CA GLN A 14 -8.82 -0.64 -25.80
C GLN A 14 -10.14 -0.21 -26.42
N ALA A 15 -11.08 0.24 -25.57
CA ALA A 15 -12.32 0.79 -26.06
C ALA A 15 -12.04 2.06 -26.87
N ASP A 16 -12.67 2.22 -28.03
CA ASP A 16 -12.62 3.47 -28.77
C ASP A 16 -13.02 4.62 -27.86
N LYS A 17 -12.11 5.58 -27.71
CA LYS A 17 -12.41 6.82 -26.97
C LYS A 17 -13.59 7.47 -27.68
N LYS A 18 -14.80 7.25 -27.22
CA LYS A 18 -15.88 8.20 -27.48
C LYS A 18 -15.47 9.47 -26.76
N ASN A 19 -14.84 10.39 -27.49
CA ASN A 19 -14.50 11.74 -27.03
C ASN A 19 -15.79 12.52 -26.70
N LYS A 20 -16.52 12.09 -25.70
CA LYS A 20 -17.31 12.99 -24.88
C LYS A 20 -16.34 13.58 -23.89
N GLY A 21 -15.67 14.66 -24.27
CA GLY A 21 -14.95 15.50 -23.32
C GLY A 21 -15.91 15.73 -22.14
N GLY A 22 -15.58 15.20 -20.97
CA GLY A 22 -16.32 15.50 -19.77
C GLY A 22 -16.27 17.01 -19.60
N GLY A 23 -17.42 17.67 -19.70
CA GLY A 23 -17.50 19.11 -19.49
C GLY A 23 -16.98 19.46 -18.10
N ILE A 24 -16.49 20.68 -17.94
CA ILE A 24 -16.06 21.24 -16.66
C ILE A 24 -17.24 21.10 -15.68
N THR A 25 -17.04 20.31 -14.61
CA THR A 25 -18.08 19.98 -13.63
C THR A 25 -17.86 20.72 -12.33
N MET A 26 -18.82 21.54 -11.93
CA MET A 26 -18.86 22.20 -10.63
C MET A 26 -19.50 21.31 -9.57
N ASN A 27 -19.11 21.44 -8.31
CA ASN A 27 -19.78 20.76 -7.19
C ASN A 27 -21.23 21.22 -7.08
N SER A 28 -22.19 20.29 -7.24
CA SER A 28 -23.62 20.61 -7.25
C SER A 28 -24.19 21.04 -5.89
N LYS A 29 -23.44 20.83 -4.82
CA LYS A 29 -23.87 21.16 -3.42
C LYS A 29 -23.31 22.48 -2.92
N VAL A 30 -22.45 23.15 -3.69
CA VAL A 30 -21.73 24.35 -3.25
C VAL A 30 -21.88 25.43 -4.32
N ASP A 31 -22.35 26.60 -3.91
CA ASP A 31 -22.33 27.80 -4.73
C ASP A 31 -21.05 28.59 -4.46
N VAL A 32 -20.38 29.01 -5.52
CA VAL A 32 -19.22 29.90 -5.40
C VAL A 32 -19.71 31.35 -5.24
N THR A 33 -19.27 32.01 -4.18
CA THR A 33 -19.62 33.39 -3.87
C THR A 33 -18.40 34.29 -3.88
N VAL A 34 -18.60 35.60 -4.04
CA VAL A 34 -17.54 36.61 -3.92
C VAL A 34 -16.83 36.49 -2.56
N THR A 35 -17.58 36.31 -1.47
CA THR A 35 -17.02 36.15 -0.12
C THR A 35 -16.09 34.92 -0.02
N HIS A 36 -16.46 33.81 -0.67
CA HIS A 36 -15.62 32.63 -0.70
C HIS A 36 -14.31 32.89 -1.47
N LEU A 37 -14.39 33.54 -2.64
CA LEU A 37 -13.21 33.94 -3.42
C LEU A 37 -12.31 34.90 -2.64
N ASP A 38 -12.89 35.91 -1.95
CA ASP A 38 -12.13 36.84 -1.11
C ASP A 38 -11.37 36.10 0.02
N THR A 39 -12.00 35.08 0.61
CA THR A 39 -11.36 34.24 1.63
C THR A 39 -10.17 33.46 1.04
N LEU A 40 -10.35 32.82 -0.11
CA LEU A 40 -9.29 32.06 -0.77
C LEU A 40 -8.13 32.95 -1.23
N ILE A 41 -8.42 34.13 -1.78
CA ILE A 41 -7.42 35.13 -2.15
C ILE A 41 -6.58 35.54 -0.94
N LYS A 42 -7.26 35.88 0.17
CA LYS A 42 -6.60 36.26 1.43
C LYS A 42 -5.69 35.14 1.95
N GLN A 43 -6.15 33.90 1.89
CA GLN A 43 -5.34 32.75 2.32
C GLN A 43 -4.10 32.57 1.46
N LEU A 44 -4.23 32.59 0.13
CA LEU A 44 -3.06 32.47 -0.77
C LEU A 44 -2.08 33.65 -0.61
N SER A 45 -2.58 34.88 -0.43
CA SER A 45 -1.73 36.03 -0.13
C SER A 45 -0.98 35.87 1.19
N SER A 46 -1.64 35.37 2.24
CA SER A 46 -0.98 35.07 3.52
C SER A 46 0.06 33.97 3.39
N ILE A 47 -0.19 32.94 2.58
CA ILE A 47 0.79 31.88 2.26
C ILE A 47 1.99 32.45 1.50
N GLN A 48 1.75 33.36 0.55
CA GLN A 48 2.83 34.03 -0.18
C GLN A 48 3.70 34.87 0.78
N GLU A 49 3.07 35.65 1.68
CA GLU A 49 3.80 36.41 2.71
C GLU A 49 4.57 35.49 3.66
N PHE A 50 4.00 34.36 4.08
CA PHE A 50 4.69 33.36 4.90
C PHE A 50 5.99 32.92 4.20
N TRP A 51 5.90 32.47 2.95
CA TRP A 51 7.07 31.97 2.21
C TRP A 51 8.08 33.06 1.84
N GLN A 52 7.70 34.32 1.83
CA GLN A 52 8.64 35.45 1.67
C GLN A 52 9.43 35.76 2.94
N ARG A 53 8.86 35.47 4.13
CA ARG A 53 9.50 35.68 5.44
C ARG A 53 10.33 34.49 5.87
N GLU A 54 9.89 33.27 5.55
CA GLU A 54 10.62 32.06 5.86
C GLU A 54 11.92 31.97 5.07
N HIS A 55 12.96 31.45 5.75
CA HIS A 55 14.20 31.12 5.04
C HIS A 55 13.93 29.95 4.11
N LYS A 56 13.90 30.21 2.81
CA LYS A 56 13.59 29.17 1.81
C LYS A 56 14.79 28.23 1.67
N LEU A 57 14.59 26.99 2.06
CA LEU A 57 15.54 25.89 1.88
C LEU A 57 15.50 25.32 0.44
N PHE A 58 14.54 25.75 -0.38
CA PHE A 58 14.33 25.29 -1.76
C PHE A 58 13.69 26.37 -2.62
N THR A 59 13.83 26.23 -3.93
CA THR A 59 13.18 27.12 -4.90
C THR A 59 11.72 26.72 -5.10
N GLY A 60 10.78 27.54 -4.64
CA GLY A 60 9.35 27.27 -4.72
C GLY A 60 8.67 27.37 -3.36
N LEU A 61 7.49 26.79 -3.26
CA LEU A 61 6.66 26.81 -2.05
C LEU A 61 5.69 25.63 -2.00
N LEU A 62 5.26 25.29 -0.80
CA LEU A 62 4.26 24.24 -0.55
C LEU A 62 2.92 24.88 -0.16
N VAL A 63 1.84 24.41 -0.80
CA VAL A 63 0.46 24.80 -0.49
C VAL A 63 -0.39 23.56 -0.28
N SER A 64 -1.00 23.44 0.89
CA SER A 64 -1.98 22.39 1.17
C SER A 64 -3.39 22.87 0.88
N VAL A 65 -4.08 22.19 -0.01
CA VAL A 65 -5.44 22.45 -0.42
C VAL A 65 -6.38 21.54 0.34
N HIS A 66 -7.25 22.12 1.15
CA HIS A 66 -8.30 21.41 1.86
C HIS A 66 -9.55 21.37 0.98
N TYR A 67 -9.97 20.16 0.60
CA TYR A 67 -11.17 19.96 -0.21
C TYR A 67 -12.39 19.79 0.69
N ASN A 68 -13.56 20.20 0.23
CA ASN A 68 -14.82 20.03 0.97
C ASN A 68 -15.41 18.61 0.87
N LYS A 69 -14.75 17.71 0.16
CA LYS A 69 -15.09 16.29 0.05
C LYS A 69 -13.88 15.48 -0.45
N ILE A 70 -14.04 14.17 -0.55
CA ILE A 70 -13.10 13.32 -1.29
C ILE A 70 -13.16 13.71 -2.78
N ALA A 71 -12.12 14.38 -3.27
CA ALA A 71 -12.06 14.87 -4.64
C ALA A 71 -11.64 13.74 -5.59
N ALA A 72 -12.49 13.41 -6.56
CA ALA A 72 -12.08 12.57 -7.68
C ALA A 72 -10.96 13.25 -8.48
N LYS A 73 -10.13 12.50 -9.21
CA LYS A 73 -9.01 13.06 -9.99
C LYS A 73 -9.46 14.15 -10.96
N SER A 74 -10.62 13.97 -11.61
CA SER A 74 -11.21 14.94 -12.53
C SER A 74 -11.66 16.25 -11.86
N ASN A 75 -11.76 16.27 -10.53
CA ASN A 75 -12.23 17.40 -9.73
C ASN A 75 -11.09 18.03 -8.92
N ARG A 76 -9.84 17.63 -9.17
CA ARG A 76 -8.66 18.29 -8.62
C ARG A 76 -8.40 19.59 -9.37
N ILE A 77 -7.63 20.46 -8.74
CA ILE A 77 -7.26 21.74 -9.34
C ILE A 77 -6.68 21.55 -10.75
N SER A 78 -7.25 22.24 -11.73
CA SER A 78 -6.81 22.24 -13.12
C SER A 78 -6.74 23.63 -13.71
N GLY A 79 -7.44 24.60 -13.15
CA GLY A 79 -7.46 26.01 -13.57
C GLY A 79 -6.50 26.88 -12.77
N LEU A 80 -6.32 26.58 -11.47
CA LEU A 80 -5.30 27.17 -10.61
C LEU A 80 -4.03 26.31 -10.61
N PHE A 81 -2.93 26.83 -10.05
CA PHE A 81 -1.66 26.08 -9.84
C PHE A 81 -1.13 25.41 -11.11
N LYS A 82 -1.17 26.14 -12.20
CA LYS A 82 -0.61 25.67 -13.48
C LYS A 82 0.90 25.76 -13.43
N GLY A 83 1.54 24.64 -13.08
CA GLY A 83 2.95 24.41 -13.35
C GLY A 83 3.20 23.95 -14.79
N ILE A 84 4.41 23.51 -15.10
CA ILE A 84 4.80 22.97 -16.43
C ILE A 84 3.88 21.80 -16.84
N HIS A 85 3.49 20.98 -15.85
CA HIS A 85 2.48 19.93 -16.01
C HIS A 85 1.59 19.89 -14.75
N SER A 86 0.30 20.07 -14.89
CA SER A 86 -0.67 20.18 -13.79
C SER A 86 -0.71 18.97 -12.82
N ASN A 87 -0.17 17.83 -13.21
CA ASN A 87 -0.09 16.63 -12.36
C ASN A 87 1.22 16.52 -11.58
N ASP A 88 2.26 17.24 -11.98
CA ASP A 88 3.60 17.14 -11.38
C ASP A 88 3.75 18.05 -10.16
N ALA A 89 2.80 18.93 -9.92
CA ALA A 89 2.77 19.83 -8.78
C ALA A 89 2.30 19.14 -7.47
N VAL A 90 1.62 18.01 -7.56
CA VAL A 90 1.13 17.28 -6.38
C VAL A 90 2.27 16.50 -5.74
N VAL A 91 2.65 16.87 -4.52
CA VAL A 91 3.74 16.23 -3.76
C VAL A 91 3.25 15.48 -2.53
N GLY A 92 1.95 15.57 -2.20
CA GLY A 92 1.36 14.81 -1.11
C GLY A 92 -0.17 14.82 -1.14
N ALA A 93 -0.76 13.78 -0.58
CA ALA A 93 -2.21 13.68 -0.40
C ALA A 93 -2.52 12.89 0.87
N LYS A 94 -3.49 13.36 1.66
CA LYS A 94 -4.00 12.68 2.84
C LYS A 94 -5.47 12.96 3.04
N PHE A 95 -6.12 12.17 3.89
CA PHE A 95 -7.45 12.48 4.39
C PHE A 95 -7.38 13.41 5.61
N ASN A 96 -8.45 14.16 5.85
CA ASN A 96 -8.66 14.82 7.13
C ASN A 96 -8.96 13.78 8.24
N ASP A 97 -9.06 14.21 9.50
CA ASP A 97 -9.18 13.32 10.66
C ASP A 97 -10.40 12.39 10.60
N ASP A 98 -11.54 12.85 10.06
CA ASP A 98 -12.76 12.05 9.90
C ASP A 98 -12.82 11.27 8.56
N LYS A 99 -11.77 11.33 7.75
CA LYS A 99 -11.65 10.67 6.43
C LYS A 99 -12.72 11.04 5.40
N SER A 100 -13.45 12.13 5.62
CA SER A 100 -14.52 12.60 4.73
C SER A 100 -14.02 13.53 3.61
N LYS A 101 -12.82 14.09 3.75
CA LYS A 101 -12.26 15.12 2.86
C LYS A 101 -10.80 14.83 2.51
N HIS A 102 -10.37 15.27 1.33
CA HIS A 102 -8.96 15.25 0.94
C HIS A 102 -8.25 16.54 1.36
N ILE A 103 -6.97 16.38 1.71
CA ILE A 103 -5.97 17.44 1.80
C ILE A 103 -4.86 17.08 0.81
N ILE A 104 -4.64 17.92 -0.18
CA ILE A 104 -3.61 17.68 -1.22
C ILE A 104 -2.57 18.79 -1.14
N THR A 105 -1.29 18.41 -1.01
CA THR A 105 -0.18 19.35 -0.97
C THR A 105 0.43 19.50 -2.35
N TYR A 106 0.60 20.73 -2.78
CA TYR A 106 1.18 21.13 -4.06
C TYR A 106 2.52 21.81 -3.83
N PHE A 107 3.50 21.47 -4.66
CA PHE A 107 4.74 22.22 -4.80
C PHE A 107 4.64 23.15 -6.02
N LEU A 108 4.82 24.44 -5.81
CA LEU A 108 4.61 25.50 -6.80
C LEU A 108 5.84 26.40 -6.91
N GLU A 109 6.03 27.00 -8.07
CA GLU A 109 6.93 28.14 -8.21
C GLU A 109 6.24 29.43 -7.73
N ASP A 110 7.01 30.42 -7.24
CA ASP A 110 6.48 31.70 -6.76
C ASP A 110 5.59 32.39 -7.80
N LYS A 111 5.97 32.30 -9.09
CA LYS A 111 5.18 32.86 -10.20
C LYS A 111 3.81 32.19 -10.35
N ASP A 112 3.70 30.88 -10.11
CA ASP A 112 2.45 30.13 -10.28
C ASP A 112 1.45 30.49 -9.18
N LEU A 113 1.94 30.73 -7.96
CA LEU A 113 1.11 31.24 -6.87
C LEU A 113 0.63 32.66 -7.17
N THR A 114 1.52 33.56 -7.61
CA THR A 114 1.19 34.94 -7.99
C THR A 114 0.14 34.96 -9.10
N ASN A 115 0.34 34.19 -10.16
CA ASN A 115 -0.62 34.03 -11.26
C ASN A 115 -1.97 33.50 -10.78
N SER A 116 -1.98 32.56 -9.83
CA SER A 116 -3.21 32.00 -9.28
C SER A 116 -3.99 33.01 -8.43
N ILE A 117 -3.31 33.83 -7.64
CA ILE A 117 -3.92 34.95 -6.89
C ILE A 117 -4.55 35.96 -7.86
N GLU A 118 -3.80 36.39 -8.88
CA GLU A 118 -4.29 37.33 -9.88
C GLU A 118 -5.50 36.77 -10.64
N LEU A 119 -5.46 35.49 -10.99
CA LEU A 119 -6.55 34.80 -11.67
C LEU A 119 -7.81 34.74 -10.82
N LEU A 120 -7.69 34.48 -9.51
CA LEU A 120 -8.81 34.52 -8.56
C LEU A 120 -9.41 35.92 -8.46
N PHE A 121 -8.58 36.99 -8.46
CA PHE A 121 -9.06 38.37 -8.50
C PHE A 121 -9.88 38.66 -9.76
N GLN A 122 -9.39 38.25 -10.92
CA GLN A 122 -10.10 38.43 -12.20
C GLN A 122 -11.43 37.65 -12.20
N VAL A 123 -11.45 36.42 -11.72
CA VAL A 123 -12.67 35.61 -11.59
C VAL A 123 -13.66 36.27 -10.62
N ARG A 124 -13.19 36.82 -9.50
CA ARG A 124 -14.00 37.53 -8.52
C ARG A 124 -14.67 38.77 -9.12
N VAL A 125 -13.94 39.57 -9.91
CA VAL A 125 -14.51 40.73 -10.60
C VAL A 125 -15.63 40.31 -11.55
N ILE A 126 -15.38 39.33 -12.40
CA ILE A 126 -16.38 38.81 -13.35
C ILE A 126 -17.59 38.25 -12.62
N LEU A 127 -17.37 37.48 -11.52
CA LEU A 127 -18.46 36.92 -10.72
C LEU A 127 -19.36 38.00 -10.15
N ASN A 128 -18.77 39.09 -9.68
CA ASN A 128 -19.52 40.21 -9.10
C ASN A 128 -20.28 41.01 -10.18
N GLU A 129 -19.63 41.36 -11.27
CA GLU A 129 -20.17 42.27 -12.30
C GLU A 129 -21.16 41.59 -13.25
N VAL A 130 -20.90 40.33 -13.61
CA VAL A 130 -21.69 39.60 -14.62
C VAL A 130 -22.71 38.67 -14.00
N TYR A 131 -22.40 38.07 -12.83
CA TYR A 131 -23.20 37.02 -12.23
C TYR A 131 -23.76 37.39 -10.85
N THR A 132 -23.84 38.68 -10.53
CA THR A 132 -24.42 39.20 -9.25
C THR A 132 -23.80 38.55 -7.99
N GLY A 133 -22.53 38.22 -8.04
CA GLY A 133 -21.75 37.75 -6.90
C GLY A 133 -21.90 36.28 -6.52
N ARG A 134 -22.65 35.48 -7.31
CA ARG A 134 -22.90 34.06 -6.99
C ARG A 134 -22.95 33.20 -8.26
N MET A 135 -22.32 32.03 -8.21
CA MET A 135 -22.34 31.02 -9.26
C MET A 135 -22.82 29.69 -8.71
N SER A 136 -23.92 29.18 -9.26
CA SER A 136 -24.40 27.81 -9.04
C SER A 136 -24.06 26.92 -10.25
N LYS A 137 -24.15 25.62 -10.07
CA LYS A 137 -23.94 24.65 -11.15
C LYS A 137 -24.84 24.95 -12.36
N ASN A 138 -26.12 25.23 -12.15
CA ASN A 138 -27.09 25.51 -13.22
C ASN A 138 -26.73 26.80 -14.00
N ILE A 139 -26.25 27.84 -13.30
CA ILE A 139 -25.81 29.08 -13.93
C ILE A 139 -24.55 28.82 -14.78
N LEU A 140 -23.60 28.05 -14.25
CA LEU A 140 -22.35 27.72 -14.94
C LEU A 140 -22.59 26.90 -16.24
N GLU A 141 -23.47 25.89 -16.17
CA GLU A 141 -23.82 25.07 -17.34
C GLU A 141 -24.57 25.87 -18.42
N ASN A 142 -25.35 26.87 -18.04
CA ASN A 142 -26.04 27.75 -18.98
C ASN A 142 -25.26 29.00 -19.37
N ALA A 143 -24.08 29.24 -18.78
CA ALA A 143 -23.29 30.44 -19.03
C ALA A 143 -22.85 30.59 -20.50
N GLU A 144 -22.73 29.52 -21.27
CA GLU A 144 -22.43 29.56 -22.71
C GLU A 144 -23.55 30.14 -23.55
N LYS A 145 -24.79 30.05 -23.10
CA LYS A 145 -25.96 30.61 -23.77
C LYS A 145 -26.10 32.13 -23.54
N VAL A 146 -25.43 32.65 -22.52
CA VAL A 146 -25.45 34.05 -22.12
C VAL A 146 -24.16 34.71 -22.61
N ASN A 147 -24.14 35.14 -23.88
CA ASN A 147 -23.21 36.11 -24.48
C ASN A 147 -21.70 35.84 -24.29
N SER A 148 -21.10 35.05 -25.18
CA SER A 148 -19.63 34.91 -25.30
C SER A 148 -18.90 36.26 -25.55
N ASN A 149 -19.61 37.28 -25.98
CA ASN A 149 -19.07 38.63 -26.25
C ASN A 149 -18.73 39.42 -24.96
N ILE A 150 -19.34 39.12 -23.82
CA ILE A 150 -19.05 39.81 -22.55
C ILE A 150 -17.61 39.60 -22.13
N PHE A 151 -17.08 38.38 -22.33
CA PHE A 151 -15.71 38.02 -21.93
C PHE A 151 -14.62 38.72 -22.76
N LYS A 152 -14.96 39.35 -23.89
CA LYS A 152 -14.00 40.16 -24.65
C LYS A 152 -13.49 41.40 -23.89
N ASN A 153 -14.23 41.83 -22.89
CA ASN A 153 -13.88 42.98 -22.04
C ASN A 153 -13.05 42.59 -20.79
N TYR A 154 -12.76 41.30 -20.60
CA TYR A 154 -12.01 40.80 -19.46
C TYR A 154 -10.73 40.10 -19.89
N PRO A 155 -9.69 40.09 -19.05
CA PRO A 155 -8.39 39.51 -19.39
C PRO A 155 -8.37 37.99 -19.51
N ILE A 156 -9.44 37.29 -19.05
CA ILE A 156 -9.57 35.84 -19.10
C ILE A 156 -10.74 35.40 -19.97
N SER A 157 -10.58 34.24 -20.60
CA SER A 157 -11.64 33.65 -21.42
C SER A 157 -12.73 32.98 -20.55
N MET A 158 -13.91 32.78 -21.13
CA MET A 158 -15.00 32.02 -20.52
C MET A 158 -14.55 30.61 -20.06
N SER A 159 -13.70 29.93 -20.82
CA SER A 159 -13.20 28.59 -20.48
C SER A 159 -12.33 28.63 -19.22
N VAL A 160 -11.44 29.61 -19.09
CA VAL A 160 -10.60 29.82 -17.91
C VAL A 160 -11.47 30.16 -16.70
N PHE A 161 -12.41 31.07 -16.85
CA PHE A 161 -13.37 31.42 -15.79
C PHE A 161 -14.13 30.18 -15.29
N LYS A 162 -14.70 29.38 -16.19
CA LYS A 162 -15.40 28.14 -15.85
C LYS A 162 -14.52 27.15 -15.11
N SER A 163 -13.27 26.97 -15.57
CA SER A 163 -12.31 26.07 -14.96
C SER A 163 -12.00 26.47 -13.52
N VAL A 164 -11.73 27.75 -13.27
CA VAL A 164 -11.44 28.26 -11.93
C VAL A 164 -12.64 28.18 -11.01
N ILE A 165 -13.83 28.54 -11.48
CA ILE A 165 -15.08 28.41 -10.71
C ILE A 165 -15.33 26.95 -10.32
N ALA A 166 -15.08 26.00 -11.24
CA ALA A 166 -15.20 24.59 -10.94
C ALA A 166 -14.21 24.16 -9.85
N ASP A 167 -12.92 24.56 -9.97
CA ASP A 167 -11.90 24.25 -8.97
C ASP A 167 -12.31 24.76 -7.57
N VAL A 168 -12.61 26.05 -7.46
CA VAL A 168 -12.93 26.66 -6.16
C VAL A 168 -14.22 26.13 -5.55
N SER A 169 -15.13 25.56 -6.34
CA SER A 169 -16.32 24.88 -5.82
C SER A 169 -16.02 23.62 -4.99
N TYR A 170 -14.82 23.05 -5.14
CA TYR A 170 -14.35 21.89 -4.38
C TYR A 170 -13.39 22.27 -3.26
N ILE A 171 -12.89 23.51 -3.23
CA ILE A 171 -11.90 23.97 -2.27
C ILE A 171 -12.58 24.58 -1.07
N GLU A 172 -12.19 24.15 0.13
CA GLU A 172 -12.60 24.72 1.39
C GLU A 172 -11.62 25.80 1.86
N SER A 173 -10.31 25.51 1.81
CA SER A 173 -9.27 26.45 2.23
C SER A 173 -7.89 26.09 1.69
N PHE A 174 -6.97 27.06 1.75
CA PHE A 174 -5.54 26.89 1.53
C PHE A 174 -4.77 27.12 2.83
N GLN A 175 -3.77 26.27 3.09
CA GLN A 175 -2.93 26.35 4.30
C GLN A 175 -1.49 25.93 4.00
N VAL A 176 -0.55 26.33 4.87
CA VAL A 176 0.77 25.69 4.96
C VAL A 176 0.66 24.53 5.92
N HIS A 177 1.11 23.35 5.52
CA HIS A 177 1.08 22.17 6.36
C HIS A 177 2.06 22.31 7.53
N GLN A 178 1.59 22.04 8.73
CA GLN A 178 2.40 21.97 9.95
C GLN A 178 2.12 20.63 10.65
N PRO A 179 3.02 19.64 10.57
CA PRO A 179 2.84 18.36 11.24
C PRO A 179 3.01 18.50 12.75
N LYS A 180 2.43 17.56 13.51
CA LYS A 180 2.66 17.48 14.96
C LYS A 180 4.09 16.98 15.23
N LEU A 181 4.77 17.58 16.19
CA LEU A 181 6.10 17.18 16.62
C LEU A 181 6.07 15.74 17.17
N ILE A 182 6.95 14.89 16.68
CA ILE A 182 7.24 13.56 17.21
C ILE A 182 8.56 13.67 17.99
N LYS A 183 8.56 13.24 19.27
CA LYS A 183 9.71 13.38 20.18
C LYS A 183 10.48 12.07 20.34
N SER A 184 10.78 11.36 19.27
CA SER A 184 11.51 10.09 19.34
C SER A 184 12.21 9.79 18.01
N GLN A 185 13.17 8.88 18.04
CA GLN A 185 13.82 8.37 16.83
C GLN A 185 12.77 8.00 15.80
N SER A 186 12.91 8.52 14.59
CA SER A 186 11.85 8.44 13.60
C SER A 186 12.41 8.23 12.19
N ILE A 187 11.66 7.46 11.42
CA ILE A 187 11.78 7.44 9.97
C ILE A 187 10.88 8.55 9.44
N VAL A 188 11.47 9.50 8.72
CA VAL A 188 10.79 10.70 8.22
C VAL A 188 10.85 10.73 6.70
N THR A 189 9.69 10.88 6.06
CA THR A 189 9.58 11.13 4.62
C THR A 189 9.27 12.60 4.40
N LEU A 190 10.08 13.25 3.56
CA LEU A 190 9.94 14.67 3.20
C LEU A 190 9.13 14.81 1.90
N TYR A 191 8.49 15.96 1.71
CA TYR A 191 7.89 16.31 0.42
C TYR A 191 8.97 16.46 -0.66
N ASP A 192 8.68 16.00 -1.88
CA ASP A 192 9.56 16.21 -3.04
C ASP A 192 9.52 17.68 -3.48
N VAL A 193 10.52 18.44 -3.05
CA VAL A 193 10.70 19.84 -3.41
C VAL A 193 11.71 20.06 -4.54
N LYS A 194 11.99 19.00 -5.32
CA LYS A 194 12.90 19.01 -6.47
C LYS A 194 14.32 19.44 -6.13
N LYS A 195 14.77 19.10 -4.93
CA LYS A 195 16.12 19.38 -4.42
C LYS A 195 16.76 18.10 -3.90
N ASP A 196 18.06 17.96 -4.10
CA ASP A 196 18.81 16.82 -3.56
C ASP A 196 18.67 16.76 -2.04
N ILE A 197 18.46 15.56 -1.50
CA ILE A 197 18.18 15.37 -0.08
C ILE A 197 19.36 15.76 0.81
N LYS A 198 20.60 15.57 0.34
CA LYS A 198 21.81 15.93 1.12
C LYS A 198 21.96 17.44 1.22
N GLU A 199 21.77 18.16 0.09
CA GLU A 199 21.77 19.62 0.09
C GLU A 199 20.67 20.18 0.99
N LEU A 200 19.49 19.55 0.96
CA LEU A 200 18.37 19.95 1.82
C LEU A 200 18.69 19.75 3.30
N LEU A 201 19.31 18.62 3.67
CA LEU A 201 19.73 18.35 5.05
C LEU A 201 20.77 19.36 5.55
N GLU A 202 21.78 19.68 4.74
CA GLU A 202 22.80 20.70 5.11
C GLU A 202 22.17 22.06 5.41
N GLU A 203 21.21 22.50 4.60
CA GLU A 203 20.52 23.78 4.81
C GLU A 203 19.58 23.76 6.02
N ILE A 204 19.00 22.60 6.36
CA ILE A 204 18.22 22.42 7.59
C ILE A 204 19.13 22.50 8.84
N GLY A 205 20.44 22.30 8.67
CA GLY A 205 21.41 22.23 9.75
C GLY A 205 21.69 20.80 10.24
N LEU A 206 21.42 19.82 9.40
CA LEU A 206 21.70 18.41 9.62
C LEU A 206 22.87 17.98 8.72
N ASP A 207 23.93 17.43 9.31
CA ASP A 207 25.07 16.92 8.54
C ASP A 207 24.67 15.61 7.83
N PRO A 208 24.66 15.55 6.49
CA PRO A 208 24.28 14.36 5.73
C PRO A 208 25.13 13.13 6.01
N LEU A 209 26.37 13.31 6.51
CA LEU A 209 27.25 12.21 6.90
C LEU A 209 26.81 11.53 8.19
N HIS A 210 26.03 12.22 9.02
CA HIS A 210 25.51 11.74 10.30
C HIS A 210 24.01 11.43 10.26
N VAL A 211 23.37 11.60 9.10
CA VAL A 211 21.97 11.22 8.86
C VAL A 211 21.93 9.97 7.99
N THR A 212 21.11 9.01 8.35
CA THR A 212 20.93 7.84 7.51
C THR A 212 19.86 8.10 6.45
N ILE A 213 20.28 8.15 5.20
CA ILE A 213 19.39 8.34 4.04
C ILE A 213 18.93 6.97 3.54
N LEU A 214 17.62 6.74 3.54
CA LEU A 214 16.97 5.48 3.08
C LEU A 214 16.68 5.53 1.57
N ASP A 215 16.23 6.67 1.09
CA ASP A 215 15.99 6.97 -0.33
C ASP A 215 15.98 8.50 -0.55
N ASP A 216 15.61 8.93 -1.76
CA ASP A 216 15.65 10.35 -2.18
C ASP A 216 14.76 11.28 -1.34
N GLN A 217 13.86 10.74 -0.51
CA GLN A 217 12.91 11.51 0.31
C GLN A 217 12.82 11.02 1.75
N THR A 218 13.33 9.84 2.06
CA THR A 218 13.15 9.18 3.36
C THR A 218 14.47 9.08 4.11
N ILE A 219 14.46 9.54 5.35
CA ILE A 219 15.62 9.61 6.24
C ILE A 219 15.28 9.00 7.59
N TYR A 220 16.30 8.48 8.25
CA TYR A 220 16.22 8.05 9.64
C TYR A 220 16.93 9.09 10.52
N LEU A 221 16.24 9.58 11.53
CA LEU A 221 16.70 10.64 12.43
C LEU A 221 16.69 10.18 13.88
N THR A 222 17.72 10.59 14.62
CA THR A 222 17.77 10.53 16.09
C THR A 222 16.84 11.57 16.72
N ASP A 223 16.55 11.46 18.01
CA ASP A 223 15.68 12.40 18.75
C ASP A 223 16.12 13.86 18.57
N THR A 224 17.43 14.12 18.65
CA THR A 224 17.99 15.46 18.49
C THR A 224 17.86 15.96 17.05
N GLN A 225 18.07 15.11 16.07
CA GLN A 225 17.93 15.45 14.65
C GLN A 225 16.47 15.72 14.27
N VAL A 226 15.53 14.94 14.82
CA VAL A 226 14.08 15.20 14.67
C VAL A 226 13.73 16.58 15.18
N GLN A 227 14.26 16.96 16.36
CA GLN A 227 14.01 18.29 16.92
C GLN A 227 14.53 19.40 15.98
N VAL A 228 15.76 19.28 15.46
CA VAL A 228 16.34 20.24 14.51
C VAL A 228 15.48 20.38 13.26
N LEU A 229 15.03 19.25 12.69
CA LEU A 229 14.15 19.26 11.51
C LEU A 229 12.84 20.01 11.80
N PHE A 230 12.18 19.71 12.92
CA PHE A 230 10.91 20.33 13.26
C PHE A 230 11.03 21.82 13.64
N GLU A 231 12.15 22.24 14.21
CA GLU A 231 12.40 23.65 14.50
C GLU A 231 12.68 24.47 13.22
N ASN A 232 13.37 23.89 12.24
CA ASN A 232 13.83 24.62 11.06
C ASN A 232 12.96 24.39 9.81
N ALA A 233 12.32 23.23 9.66
CA ALA A 233 11.68 22.84 8.41
C ALA A 233 10.49 21.87 8.60
N ALA A 234 9.69 22.02 9.65
CA ALA A 234 8.54 21.14 9.92
C ALA A 234 7.58 21.00 8.72
N TYR A 235 7.44 22.06 7.93
CA TYR A 235 6.60 22.09 6.73
C TYR A 235 7.03 21.12 5.62
N LEU A 236 8.27 20.61 5.65
CA LEU A 236 8.76 19.60 4.71
C LEU A 236 8.33 18.18 5.08
N VAL A 237 7.95 17.94 6.32
CA VAL A 237 7.61 16.58 6.78
C VAL A 237 6.28 16.14 6.20
N ALA A 238 6.34 15.19 5.30
CA ALA A 238 5.15 14.56 4.73
C ALA A 238 4.61 13.47 5.65
N MET A 239 5.51 12.65 6.20
CA MET A 239 5.22 11.56 7.13
C MET A 239 6.37 11.39 8.11
N ALA A 240 6.06 11.00 9.35
CA ALA A 240 7.05 10.58 10.32
C ALA A 240 6.48 9.45 11.19
N THR A 241 7.28 8.40 11.40
CA THR A 241 6.93 7.22 12.20
C THR A 241 8.04 6.90 13.18
N VAL A 242 7.67 6.38 14.36
CA VAL A 242 8.63 5.94 15.38
C VAL A 242 9.34 4.68 14.90
N ASP A 243 10.66 4.62 15.02
CA ASP A 243 11.46 3.50 14.51
C ASP A 243 11.27 2.20 15.31
N VAL A 244 11.02 2.28 16.62
CA VAL A 244 10.95 1.07 17.47
C VAL A 244 9.65 0.33 17.25
N SER A 245 9.74 -0.90 16.74
CA SER A 245 8.65 -1.84 16.60
C SER A 245 8.80 -3.00 17.58
N GLN A 246 7.69 -3.58 18.02
CA GLN A 246 7.64 -4.76 18.87
C GLN A 246 6.94 -5.88 18.12
N LEU A 247 7.45 -7.11 18.25
CA LEU A 247 6.77 -8.28 17.72
C LEU A 247 5.47 -8.52 18.49
N PRO A 248 4.35 -8.77 17.80
CA PRO A 248 3.11 -9.14 18.46
C PRO A 248 3.25 -10.53 19.11
N PRO A 249 2.54 -10.80 20.20
CA PRO A 249 2.61 -12.09 20.89
C PRO A 249 1.99 -13.21 20.04
N ASP A 250 2.63 -14.37 20.05
CA ASP A 250 2.05 -15.61 19.57
C ASP A 250 1.41 -16.39 20.73
N GLU A 251 0.42 -17.24 20.44
CA GLU A 251 -0.16 -18.15 21.41
C GLU A 251 0.61 -19.49 21.38
N PHE A 252 1.13 -19.93 22.54
CA PHE A 252 1.88 -21.17 22.68
C PHE A 252 1.21 -22.09 23.72
N ILE A 253 1.31 -23.41 23.51
CA ILE A 253 1.10 -24.41 24.53
C ILE A 253 2.36 -25.26 24.62
N ASP A 254 2.98 -25.31 25.80
CA ASP A 254 4.16 -26.14 26.06
C ASP A 254 3.79 -27.64 25.99
N THR A 255 3.93 -28.22 24.82
CA THR A 255 3.80 -29.69 24.62
C THR A 255 4.99 -30.16 23.79
N TYR A 256 6.05 -30.60 24.45
CA TYR A 256 7.20 -31.18 23.77
C TYR A 256 6.99 -32.68 23.53
N GLU A 257 6.87 -33.06 22.23
CA GLU A 257 6.96 -34.47 21.85
C GLU A 257 8.25 -34.69 21.06
N SER A 258 9.17 -35.45 21.59
CA SER A 258 10.42 -35.82 20.92
C SER A 258 10.21 -37.01 20.00
N TYR A 259 9.97 -36.77 18.72
CA TYR A 259 10.02 -37.82 17.70
C TYR A 259 11.33 -37.76 16.90
N ARG A 260 11.94 -38.91 16.62
CA ARG A 260 12.96 -39.01 15.58
C ARG A 260 12.26 -38.96 14.21
N ILE A 261 12.10 -37.77 13.69
CA ILE A 261 11.57 -37.53 12.35
C ILE A 261 12.75 -37.58 11.37
N THR A 262 12.61 -38.36 10.30
CA THR A 262 13.53 -38.34 9.15
C THR A 262 12.76 -38.02 7.89
N ILE A 263 13.29 -37.15 7.06
CA ILE A 263 12.75 -36.79 5.75
C ILE A 263 13.84 -37.03 4.66
N PRO A 264 13.45 -37.22 3.40
CA PRO A 264 14.42 -37.33 2.30
C PRO A 264 15.32 -36.10 2.23
N GLU A 265 16.52 -36.25 1.73
CA GLU A 265 17.39 -35.12 1.43
C GLU A 265 16.82 -34.27 0.27
N PRO A 266 17.08 -32.94 0.28
CA PRO A 266 16.64 -32.05 -0.80
C PRO A 266 17.36 -32.41 -2.11
N THR A 267 16.67 -32.18 -3.24
CA THR A 267 17.22 -32.42 -4.57
C THR A 267 17.14 -31.16 -5.42
N ILE A 268 16.09 -31.00 -6.20
CA ILE A 268 15.87 -29.87 -7.14
C ILE A 268 14.63 -29.04 -6.77
N GLU A 269 14.13 -29.20 -5.57
CA GLU A 269 12.92 -28.50 -5.13
C GLU A 269 13.15 -26.97 -5.14
N PRO A 270 12.11 -26.19 -5.47
CA PRO A 270 12.20 -24.73 -5.43
C PRO A 270 12.56 -24.20 -4.06
N THR A 271 13.20 -23.05 -4.03
CA THR A 271 13.62 -22.38 -2.80
C THR A 271 12.69 -21.22 -2.47
N ILE A 272 12.17 -21.17 -1.25
CA ILE A 272 11.42 -20.06 -0.69
C ILE A 272 12.34 -19.28 0.24
N GLY A 273 12.40 -17.95 0.11
CA GLY A 273 13.13 -17.09 1.02
C GLY A 273 12.32 -16.85 2.31
N VAL A 274 12.99 -16.88 3.45
CA VAL A 274 12.39 -16.56 4.76
C VAL A 274 13.19 -15.45 5.39
N ILE A 275 12.51 -14.38 5.80
CA ILE A 275 13.07 -13.28 6.56
C ILE A 275 12.35 -13.24 7.90
N ASP A 276 13.05 -13.63 8.97
CA ASP A 276 12.43 -13.90 10.27
C ASP A 276 13.44 -13.71 11.43
N THR A 277 13.11 -14.23 12.63
CA THR A 277 14.05 -14.44 13.73
C THR A 277 15.08 -15.52 13.36
N LEU A 278 15.91 -15.95 14.29
CA LEU A 278 17.00 -16.90 14.02
C LEU A 278 16.46 -18.30 13.70
N PHE A 279 17.31 -19.14 13.07
CA PHE A 279 17.01 -20.55 12.75
C PHE A 279 17.98 -21.49 13.49
N ASP A 280 17.47 -22.58 14.02
CA ASP A 280 18.28 -23.59 14.69
C ASP A 280 18.64 -24.76 13.74
N GLU A 281 19.90 -24.85 13.37
CA GLU A 281 20.43 -25.87 12.44
C GLU A 281 20.46 -27.30 13.01
N ARG A 282 20.05 -27.52 14.28
CA ARG A 282 20.03 -28.86 14.91
C ARG A 282 18.73 -29.60 14.65
N VAL A 283 17.73 -28.98 14.01
CA VAL A 283 16.43 -29.63 13.73
C VAL A 283 16.52 -30.67 12.62
N TYR A 284 15.56 -31.59 12.57
CA TYR A 284 15.57 -32.75 11.66
C TYR A 284 15.53 -32.39 10.16
N PHE A 285 15.14 -31.18 9.83
CA PHE A 285 15.01 -30.70 8.44
C PHE A 285 16.08 -29.67 8.05
N SER A 286 17.14 -29.55 8.83
CA SER A 286 18.21 -28.55 8.60
C SER A 286 18.85 -28.63 7.23
N GLU A 287 18.98 -29.83 6.64
CA GLU A 287 19.51 -30.04 5.27
C GLU A 287 18.68 -29.36 4.18
N TRP A 288 17.42 -29.01 4.48
CA TRP A 288 16.52 -28.26 3.58
C TRP A 288 16.67 -26.76 3.69
N VAL A 289 17.47 -26.26 4.64
CA VAL A 289 17.56 -24.84 5.01
C VAL A 289 18.99 -24.35 4.84
N GLU A 290 19.17 -23.37 3.96
CA GLU A 290 20.39 -22.57 3.88
C GLU A 290 20.21 -21.38 4.82
N TYR A 291 20.98 -21.32 5.92
CA TYR A 291 20.79 -20.32 6.98
C TYR A 291 21.85 -19.21 6.92
N HIS A 292 21.38 -17.96 7.04
CA HIS A 292 22.20 -16.76 7.10
C HIS A 292 21.80 -15.92 8.33
N ASP A 293 22.74 -15.80 9.28
CA ASP A 293 22.57 -14.92 10.44
C ASP A 293 22.97 -13.49 10.07
N MET A 294 21.99 -12.57 10.04
CA MET A 294 22.19 -11.15 9.71
C MET A 294 22.22 -10.26 10.96
N VAL A 295 22.05 -10.83 12.15
CA VAL A 295 22.08 -10.09 13.41
C VAL A 295 23.52 -9.78 13.79
N SER A 296 23.78 -8.53 14.22
CA SER A 296 25.13 -8.14 14.68
C SER A 296 25.63 -9.01 15.82
N ASN A 297 26.91 -9.36 15.79
CA ASN A 297 27.55 -10.14 16.83
C ASN A 297 27.56 -9.44 18.21
N ASP A 298 27.35 -8.13 18.25
CA ASP A 298 27.28 -7.34 19.48
C ASP A 298 25.93 -7.47 20.20
N ILE A 299 24.93 -8.09 19.54
CA ILE A 299 23.60 -8.30 20.11
C ILE A 299 23.57 -9.67 20.77
N GLU A 300 23.22 -9.73 22.05
CA GLU A 300 23.06 -10.97 22.79
C GLU A 300 21.87 -11.76 22.24
N LYS A 301 22.09 -13.06 21.95
CA LYS A 301 21.09 -13.99 21.42
C LYS A 301 20.69 -14.96 22.51
N SER A 302 19.40 -15.15 22.68
CA SER A 302 18.82 -16.15 23.58
C SER A 302 18.36 -17.39 22.82
N SER A 303 18.16 -18.50 23.51
CA SER A 303 17.59 -19.72 22.90
C SER A 303 16.19 -19.52 22.32
N LEU A 304 15.42 -18.59 22.86
CA LEU A 304 14.06 -18.29 22.41
C LEU A 304 14.02 -17.57 21.06
N ASP A 305 15.12 -16.88 20.70
CA ASP A 305 15.19 -16.17 19.43
C ASP A 305 15.22 -17.10 18.20
N TYR A 306 15.45 -18.39 18.42
CA TYR A 306 15.47 -19.43 17.38
C TYR A 306 14.10 -20.11 17.17
N ASN A 307 13.14 -19.93 18.07
CA ASN A 307 11.87 -20.67 18.04
C ASN A 307 11.03 -20.28 16.84
N HIS A 308 10.70 -19.01 16.68
CA HIS A 308 9.75 -18.54 15.68
C HIS A 308 10.26 -18.75 14.24
N GLY A 309 11.48 -18.37 13.91
CA GLY A 309 12.03 -18.57 12.55
C GLY A 309 12.18 -20.06 12.19
N THR A 310 12.55 -20.90 13.17
CA THR A 310 12.59 -22.37 12.97
C THR A 310 11.20 -22.93 12.73
N ALA A 311 10.20 -22.51 13.51
CA ALA A 311 8.81 -22.91 13.35
C ALA A 311 8.23 -22.55 11.97
N VAL A 312 8.43 -21.32 11.53
CA VAL A 312 8.00 -20.84 10.20
C VAL A 312 8.65 -21.67 9.09
N SER A 313 9.96 -21.90 9.16
CA SER A 313 10.69 -22.72 8.18
C SER A 313 10.21 -24.18 8.17
N SER A 314 9.84 -24.74 9.31
CA SER A 314 9.30 -26.11 9.40
C SER A 314 8.01 -26.29 8.60
N ILE A 315 7.13 -25.28 8.57
CA ILE A 315 5.89 -25.30 7.77
C ILE A 315 6.22 -25.32 6.28
N ILE A 316 7.18 -24.52 5.84
CA ILE A 316 7.58 -24.47 4.42
C ILE A 316 8.16 -25.82 3.99
N VAL A 317 9.04 -26.41 4.80
CA VAL A 317 9.70 -27.66 4.45
C VAL A 317 8.78 -28.86 4.58
N ASP A 318 8.12 -29.04 5.72
CA ASP A 318 7.43 -30.30 6.06
C ASP A 318 6.05 -30.10 6.75
N GLY A 319 5.44 -28.93 6.53
CA GLY A 319 4.14 -28.57 7.15
C GLY A 319 3.05 -29.63 6.97
N PRO A 320 2.83 -30.20 5.76
CA PRO A 320 1.81 -31.24 5.54
C PRO A 320 2.01 -32.49 6.39
N ARG A 321 3.23 -32.87 6.67
CA ARG A 321 3.52 -34.03 7.54
C ARG A 321 3.20 -33.75 9.00
N LEU A 322 3.55 -32.54 9.46
CA LEU A 322 3.24 -32.12 10.84
C LEU A 322 1.74 -31.86 11.00
N ASN A 323 1.05 -31.45 9.93
CA ASN A 323 -0.38 -31.16 9.92
C ASN A 323 -1.09 -31.88 8.77
N PRO A 324 -1.36 -33.21 8.88
CA PRO A 324 -1.94 -33.99 7.78
C PRO A 324 -3.29 -33.45 7.25
N TRP A 325 -4.06 -32.75 8.07
CA TRP A 325 -5.32 -32.17 7.70
C TRP A 325 -5.16 -30.90 6.80
N LEU A 326 -3.93 -30.35 6.71
CA LEU A 326 -3.54 -29.24 5.84
C LEU A 326 -2.62 -29.69 4.70
N ASP A 327 -2.68 -30.96 4.31
CA ASP A 327 -1.91 -31.40 3.13
C ASP A 327 -2.34 -30.62 1.89
N ASP A 328 -1.44 -29.76 1.44
CA ASP A 328 -1.69 -28.84 0.34
C ASP A 328 -1.38 -29.42 -1.04
N GLY A 329 -0.78 -30.62 -1.10
CA GLY A 329 -0.38 -31.27 -2.34
C GLY A 329 0.77 -30.57 -3.08
N CYS A 330 1.43 -29.58 -2.47
CA CYS A 330 2.53 -28.84 -3.11
C CYS A 330 3.89 -29.53 -3.02
N GLY A 331 4.03 -30.58 -2.21
CA GLY A 331 5.31 -31.24 -1.93
C GLY A 331 6.14 -30.46 -0.91
N ARG A 332 7.47 -30.63 -0.96
CA ARG A 332 8.43 -29.92 -0.10
C ARG A 332 9.10 -28.78 -0.85
N PHE A 333 9.58 -27.79 -0.09
CA PHE A 333 10.37 -26.67 -0.64
C PHE A 333 11.64 -26.52 0.17
N ARG A 334 12.72 -26.13 -0.49
CA ARG A 334 13.93 -25.65 0.16
C ARG A 334 13.67 -24.27 0.76
N VAL A 335 14.42 -23.91 1.78
CA VAL A 335 14.35 -22.60 2.43
C VAL A 335 15.73 -21.95 2.37
N ARG A 336 15.79 -20.66 2.01
CA ARG A 336 16.93 -19.81 2.34
C ARG A 336 16.47 -18.83 3.41
N HIS A 337 16.96 -19.07 4.64
CA HIS A 337 16.52 -18.38 5.84
C HIS A 337 17.50 -17.28 6.23
N PHE A 338 16.99 -16.06 6.43
CA PHE A 338 17.74 -14.92 6.91
C PHE A 338 17.22 -14.50 8.29
N GLY A 339 18.02 -14.73 9.32
CA GLY A 339 17.75 -14.30 10.69
C GLY A 339 18.08 -12.81 10.84
N VAL A 340 17.08 -11.94 10.89
CA VAL A 340 17.28 -10.48 10.94
C VAL A 340 16.85 -9.83 12.24
N ALA A 341 16.13 -10.56 13.11
CA ALA A 341 15.57 -10.05 14.36
C ALA A 341 15.86 -10.99 15.54
N VAL A 342 16.04 -10.42 16.73
CA VAL A 342 16.17 -11.09 18.01
C VAL A 342 15.38 -10.35 19.08
N GLY A 343 14.94 -11.08 20.11
CA GLY A 343 14.13 -10.51 21.18
C GLY A 343 12.74 -10.10 20.73
N LYS A 344 12.10 -9.23 21.51
CA LYS A 344 10.72 -8.78 21.27
C LYS A 344 10.63 -7.42 20.56
N SER A 345 11.76 -6.76 20.32
CA SER A 345 11.81 -5.44 19.67
C SER A 345 12.87 -5.42 18.57
N PHE A 346 12.61 -4.69 17.52
CA PHE A 346 13.54 -4.51 16.40
C PHE A 346 13.45 -3.09 15.84
N SER A 347 14.53 -2.67 15.16
CA SER A 347 14.53 -1.42 14.41
C SER A 347 14.00 -1.66 13.01
N SER A 348 12.95 -0.95 12.64
CA SER A 348 12.37 -0.95 11.28
C SER A 348 13.42 -0.57 10.24
N TYR A 349 14.28 0.39 10.55
CA TYR A 349 15.41 0.77 9.69
C TYR A 349 16.34 -0.40 9.39
N THR A 350 16.76 -1.14 10.43
CA THR A 350 17.65 -2.30 10.27
C THR A 350 17.01 -3.38 9.41
N ILE A 351 15.72 -3.66 9.62
CA ILE A 351 14.97 -4.63 8.84
C ILE A 351 14.89 -4.20 7.36
N ILE A 352 14.53 -2.95 7.09
CA ILE A 352 14.46 -2.39 5.72
C ILE A 352 15.81 -2.52 5.00
N LYS A 353 16.90 -2.12 5.68
CA LYS A 353 18.26 -2.22 5.14
C LYS A 353 18.65 -3.66 4.82
N ASN A 354 18.34 -4.59 5.72
CA ASN A 354 18.61 -6.02 5.52
C ASN A 354 17.79 -6.58 4.37
N ILE A 355 16.49 -6.31 4.28
CA ILE A 355 15.62 -6.78 3.20
C ILE A 355 16.18 -6.35 1.84
N LYS A 356 16.50 -5.07 1.65
CA LYS A 356 17.09 -4.57 0.40
C LYS A 356 18.36 -5.33 0.01
N LYS A 357 19.27 -5.56 0.97
CA LYS A 357 20.51 -6.30 0.75
C LYS A 357 20.26 -7.78 0.44
N ILE A 358 19.34 -8.42 1.16
CA ILE A 358 19.00 -9.84 0.98
C ILE A 358 18.45 -10.06 -0.42
N ILE A 359 17.44 -9.30 -0.84
CA ILE A 359 16.80 -9.48 -2.14
C ILE A 359 17.80 -9.24 -3.29
N ALA A 360 18.56 -8.15 -3.23
CA ALA A 360 19.54 -7.84 -4.27
C ALA A 360 20.62 -8.92 -4.47
N ASN A 361 20.91 -9.73 -3.46
CA ASN A 361 21.89 -10.81 -3.52
C ASN A 361 21.29 -12.20 -3.77
N ASN A 362 19.95 -12.32 -3.92
CA ASN A 362 19.25 -13.60 -4.02
C ASN A 362 18.18 -13.58 -5.13
N ASN A 363 18.56 -13.13 -6.33
CA ASN A 363 17.67 -12.97 -7.49
C ASN A 363 17.07 -14.30 -8.02
N ASP A 364 17.59 -15.42 -7.57
CA ASP A 364 17.10 -16.77 -7.89
C ASP A 364 15.81 -17.13 -7.14
N ILE A 365 15.48 -16.41 -6.06
CA ILE A 365 14.31 -16.67 -5.23
C ILE A 365 13.17 -15.70 -5.62
N LYS A 366 12.02 -16.26 -5.98
CA LYS A 366 10.87 -15.51 -6.41
C LYS A 366 9.86 -15.24 -5.29
N VAL A 367 9.70 -16.17 -4.35
CA VAL A 367 8.72 -16.10 -3.26
C VAL A 367 9.41 -15.93 -1.92
N TRP A 368 9.00 -14.91 -1.17
CA TRP A 368 9.58 -14.56 0.12
C TRP A 368 8.51 -14.50 1.20
N ASN A 369 8.71 -15.21 2.30
CA ASN A 369 7.85 -15.16 3.48
C ASN A 369 8.43 -14.20 4.51
N ILE A 370 7.62 -13.26 4.98
CA ILE A 370 7.94 -12.33 6.08
C ILE A 370 6.87 -12.50 7.15
N SER A 371 7.24 -13.19 8.25
CA SER A 371 6.35 -13.37 9.40
C SER A 371 6.66 -12.38 10.53
N LEU A 372 7.47 -11.38 10.26
CA LEU A 372 7.74 -10.26 11.16
C LEU A 372 6.73 -9.14 10.94
N GLY A 373 6.18 -8.59 12.01
CA GLY A 373 5.25 -7.49 11.94
C GLY A 373 5.29 -6.61 13.19
N SER A 374 4.80 -5.38 13.06
CA SER A 374 4.72 -4.42 14.15
C SER A 374 3.51 -4.66 15.05
N SER A 375 3.70 -4.57 16.36
CA SER A 375 2.60 -4.53 17.34
C SER A 375 1.80 -3.23 17.27
N TYR A 376 2.35 -2.16 16.69
CA TYR A 376 1.66 -0.90 16.47
C TYR A 376 0.73 -0.96 15.26
N GLU A 377 -0.35 -0.20 15.32
CA GLU A 377 -1.29 -0.08 14.21
C GLU A 377 -0.73 0.76 13.07
N ILE A 378 -1.11 0.43 11.83
CA ILE A 378 -0.82 1.25 10.66
C ILE A 378 -1.53 2.61 10.72
N ASN A 379 -0.98 3.59 10.01
CA ASN A 379 -1.60 4.89 9.85
C ASN A 379 -2.69 4.86 8.76
N ASP A 380 -3.77 5.60 8.96
CA ASP A 380 -4.88 5.67 7.99
C ASP A 380 -4.56 6.49 6.72
N ASN A 381 -3.58 7.36 6.77
CA ASN A 381 -3.23 8.29 5.70
C ASN A 381 -1.95 7.91 4.94
N PHE A 382 -1.17 6.96 5.46
CA PHE A 382 0.14 6.60 4.91
C PHE A 382 0.29 5.09 4.81
N ILE A 383 1.02 4.65 3.81
CA ILE A 383 1.64 3.32 3.78
C ILE A 383 2.91 3.40 4.64
N SER A 384 3.17 2.41 5.47
CA SER A 384 4.40 2.35 6.26
C SER A 384 5.65 2.31 5.37
N VAL A 385 6.78 2.76 5.88
CA VAL A 385 8.04 2.76 5.10
C VAL A 385 8.48 1.34 4.79
N GLU A 386 8.23 0.41 5.70
CA GLU A 386 8.46 -1.02 5.50
C GLU A 386 7.65 -1.55 4.33
N ALA A 387 6.35 -1.30 4.33
CA ALA A 387 5.44 -1.72 3.26
C ALA A 387 5.79 -1.05 1.92
N ALA A 388 6.07 0.25 1.91
CA ALA A 388 6.50 0.97 0.70
C ALA A 388 7.82 0.42 0.14
N THR A 389 8.72 -0.03 1.03
CA THR A 389 9.98 -0.68 0.61
C THR A 389 9.71 -2.04 -0.04
N LEU A 390 8.83 -2.87 0.55
CA LEU A 390 8.44 -4.15 -0.05
C LEU A 390 7.76 -3.93 -1.41
N ASP A 391 6.89 -2.93 -1.51
CA ASP A 391 6.19 -2.61 -2.76
C ASP A 391 7.15 -2.17 -3.86
N ARG A 392 8.16 -1.37 -3.53
CA ARG A 392 9.21 -0.94 -4.46
C ARG A 392 10.06 -2.11 -4.92
N ILE A 393 10.53 -2.96 -4.00
CA ILE A 393 11.32 -4.15 -4.34
C ILE A 393 10.53 -5.07 -5.28
N GLN A 394 9.26 -5.33 -5.00
CA GLN A 394 8.41 -6.16 -5.87
C GLN A 394 8.19 -5.56 -7.26
N PHE A 395 8.31 -4.24 -7.39
CA PHE A 395 8.25 -3.57 -8.68
C PHE A 395 9.57 -3.65 -9.44
N GLU A 396 10.70 -3.44 -8.75
CA GLU A 396 12.04 -3.40 -9.35
C GLU A 396 12.58 -4.80 -9.65
N GLU A 397 12.23 -5.79 -8.80
CA GLU A 397 12.68 -7.18 -8.87
C GLU A 397 11.50 -8.12 -9.15
N ASP A 398 11.76 -9.24 -9.80
CA ASP A 398 10.70 -10.24 -10.09
C ASP A 398 10.44 -11.14 -8.88
N VAL A 399 10.02 -10.54 -7.76
CA VAL A 399 9.73 -11.23 -6.50
C VAL A 399 8.33 -10.89 -5.98
N ILE A 400 7.80 -11.75 -5.10
CA ILE A 400 6.56 -11.54 -4.38
C ILE A 400 6.77 -11.84 -2.90
N PHE A 401 6.27 -10.95 -2.02
CA PHE A 401 6.28 -11.17 -0.59
C PHE A 401 4.94 -11.71 -0.10
N VAL A 402 5.02 -12.67 0.80
CA VAL A 402 3.90 -13.15 1.62
C VAL A 402 4.12 -12.65 3.03
N VAL A 403 3.18 -11.87 3.54
CA VAL A 403 3.32 -11.14 4.80
C VAL A 403 2.23 -11.55 5.77
N ALA A 404 2.59 -11.84 7.02
CA ALA A 404 1.63 -12.12 8.08
C ALA A 404 0.79 -10.89 8.43
N GLY A 405 -0.53 -11.07 8.64
CA GLY A 405 -1.49 -9.98 8.91
C GLY A 405 -1.38 -9.35 10.30
N THR A 406 -0.43 -9.82 11.12
CA THR A 406 -0.11 -9.40 12.50
C THR A 406 -1.16 -9.82 13.56
N ASN A 407 -0.68 -10.12 14.76
CA ASN A 407 -1.50 -10.52 15.90
C ASN A 407 -1.80 -9.32 16.80
N LYS A 408 -2.91 -9.35 17.55
CA LYS A 408 -3.23 -8.35 18.56
C LYS A 408 -2.23 -8.43 19.72
N SER A 409 -1.72 -7.29 20.14
CA SER A 409 -0.93 -7.15 21.38
C SER A 409 -1.80 -6.83 22.60
N SER A 410 -2.99 -6.28 22.36
CA SER A 410 -4.04 -6.01 23.36
C SER A 410 -5.40 -5.92 22.67
N GLU A 411 -6.49 -5.93 23.42
CA GLU A 411 -7.87 -5.81 22.89
C GLU A 411 -8.11 -4.47 22.14
N ASP A 412 -7.41 -3.41 22.52
CA ASP A 412 -7.54 -2.08 21.90
C ASP A 412 -6.85 -2.00 20.53
N VAL A 413 -5.92 -2.91 20.23
CA VAL A 413 -5.19 -2.96 18.96
C VAL A 413 -6.00 -3.75 17.94
N ILE A 414 -6.57 -3.04 16.96
CA ILE A 414 -7.53 -3.60 16.01
C ILE A 414 -6.96 -3.69 14.59
N LYS A 415 -6.21 -2.65 14.15
CA LYS A 415 -5.68 -2.58 12.79
C LYS A 415 -4.41 -3.40 12.62
N ILE A 416 -4.19 -3.89 11.41
CA ILE A 416 -2.93 -4.56 11.04
C ILE A 416 -1.74 -3.65 11.31
N GLY A 417 -0.57 -4.26 11.53
CA GLY A 417 0.71 -3.58 11.75
C GLY A 417 1.60 -3.63 10.51
N ALA A 418 2.58 -2.71 10.42
CA ALA A 418 3.59 -2.76 9.37
C ALA A 418 4.38 -4.09 9.39
N PRO A 419 4.76 -4.67 8.24
CA PRO A 419 4.54 -4.22 6.86
C PRO A 419 3.27 -4.81 6.20
N ALA A 420 2.27 -5.28 6.98
CA ALA A 420 1.04 -5.87 6.43
C ALA A 420 0.14 -4.86 5.67
N ASP A 421 0.53 -3.59 5.60
CA ASP A 421 -0.06 -2.57 4.77
C ASP A 421 0.56 -2.46 3.36
N SER A 422 1.50 -3.35 3.00
CA SER A 422 2.04 -3.45 1.64
C SER A 422 0.94 -3.81 0.64
N ILE A 423 0.84 -3.02 -0.43
CA ILE A 423 -0.23 -3.17 -1.44
C ILE A 423 0.08 -4.35 -2.37
N ASN A 424 1.35 -4.48 -2.78
CA ASN A 424 1.78 -5.49 -3.74
C ASN A 424 1.98 -6.88 -3.11
N SER A 425 2.31 -6.96 -1.83
CA SER A 425 2.47 -8.23 -1.11
C SER A 425 1.15 -8.98 -0.97
N VAL A 426 1.24 -10.28 -0.72
CA VAL A 426 0.08 -11.09 -0.30
C VAL A 426 0.03 -11.11 1.22
N VAL A 427 -0.89 -10.37 1.80
CA VAL A 427 -1.08 -10.30 3.24
C VAL A 427 -2.07 -11.37 3.70
N VAL A 428 -1.67 -12.17 4.70
CA VAL A 428 -2.40 -13.36 5.12
C VAL A 428 -2.88 -13.23 6.55
N ASN A 429 -4.19 -13.26 6.76
CA ASN A 429 -4.79 -13.39 8.10
C ASN A 429 -5.03 -14.84 8.50
N ALA A 430 -5.29 -15.05 9.79
CA ALA A 430 -5.51 -16.37 10.35
C ALA A 430 -6.99 -16.67 10.61
N VAL A 431 -7.39 -17.90 10.29
CA VAL A 431 -8.70 -18.45 10.65
C VAL A 431 -8.56 -19.73 11.46
N THR A 432 -9.62 -20.07 12.20
CA THR A 432 -9.76 -21.37 12.90
C THR A 432 -9.98 -22.50 11.89
N LYS A 433 -9.93 -23.75 12.34
CA LYS A 433 -10.21 -24.92 11.50
C LYS A 433 -11.61 -24.87 10.86
N GLU A 434 -12.57 -24.25 11.52
CA GLU A 434 -13.95 -24.05 11.04
C GLU A 434 -14.09 -22.87 10.07
N GLY A 435 -13.00 -22.14 9.81
CA GLY A 435 -12.99 -20.98 8.91
C GLY A 435 -13.48 -19.68 9.56
N LEU A 436 -13.51 -19.59 10.87
CA LEU A 436 -13.85 -18.37 11.59
C LEU A 436 -12.60 -17.55 11.88
N SER A 437 -12.74 -16.22 11.94
CA SER A 437 -11.62 -15.35 12.34
C SER A 437 -11.15 -15.69 13.75
N THR A 438 -9.83 -15.75 13.94
CA THR A 438 -9.25 -15.97 15.27
C THR A 438 -9.32 -14.72 16.13
N ALA A 439 -9.31 -14.89 17.47
CA ALA A 439 -9.39 -13.76 18.41
C ALA A 439 -8.19 -12.81 18.31
N TYR A 440 -7.01 -13.34 17.96
CA TYR A 440 -5.78 -12.56 17.82
C TYR A 440 -5.63 -11.83 16.49
N THR A 441 -6.46 -12.13 15.49
CA THR A 441 -6.35 -11.54 14.14
C THR A 441 -6.72 -10.07 14.15
N ARG A 442 -5.89 -9.25 13.48
CA ARG A 442 -6.14 -7.83 13.22
C ARG A 442 -6.86 -7.64 11.89
N ARG A 443 -7.30 -6.41 11.59
CA ARG A 443 -8.08 -6.12 10.40
C ARG A 443 -7.60 -4.88 9.66
N GLY A 444 -7.92 -4.81 8.34
CA GLY A 444 -7.79 -3.60 7.54
C GLY A 444 -8.94 -2.61 7.73
N PRO A 445 -9.25 -1.81 6.73
CA PRO A 445 -8.56 -1.68 5.45
C PRO A 445 -7.28 -0.83 5.56
N VAL A 446 -6.48 -0.82 4.49
CA VAL A 446 -5.33 0.08 4.32
C VAL A 446 -5.76 1.32 3.56
N LEU A 447 -5.30 2.51 3.96
CA LEU A 447 -5.68 3.81 3.36
C LEU A 447 -7.21 3.96 3.20
N SER A 448 -7.99 3.34 4.06
CA SER A 448 -9.46 3.32 4.06
C SER A 448 -10.16 2.69 2.84
N PHE A 449 -9.44 2.21 1.84
CA PHE A 449 -10.02 1.66 0.59
C PHE A 449 -9.31 0.43 0.01
N PHE A 450 -8.07 0.12 0.39
CA PHE A 450 -7.45 -1.13 -0.03
C PHE A 450 -7.87 -2.28 0.87
N ALA A 451 -8.40 -3.34 0.27
CA ALA A 451 -8.69 -4.58 0.98
C ALA A 451 -7.39 -5.23 1.43
N LYS A 452 -7.16 -5.23 2.72
CA LYS A 452 -6.10 -5.96 3.42
C LYS A 452 -6.70 -6.53 4.71
N PRO A 453 -6.37 -7.78 5.04
CA PRO A 453 -5.49 -8.71 4.33
C PRO A 453 -5.97 -9.00 2.91
N ASP A 454 -5.12 -9.61 2.05
CA ASP A 454 -5.56 -10.09 0.74
C ASP A 454 -6.41 -11.37 0.89
N VAL A 455 -5.94 -12.31 1.71
CA VAL A 455 -6.58 -13.61 1.96
C VAL A 455 -6.44 -14.04 3.41
N SER A 456 -7.17 -15.08 3.78
CA SER A 456 -7.03 -15.77 5.06
C SER A 456 -6.62 -17.23 4.86
N TYR A 457 -5.93 -17.79 5.86
CA TYR A 457 -5.58 -19.21 5.92
C TYR A 457 -5.54 -19.70 7.36
N TYR A 458 -5.42 -21.01 7.55
CA TYR A 458 -5.43 -21.64 8.87
C TYR A 458 -4.15 -21.32 9.66
N GLY A 459 -4.28 -20.56 10.73
CA GLY A 459 -3.16 -20.12 11.58
C GLY A 459 -3.18 -20.73 12.98
N GLY A 460 -4.12 -21.63 13.24
CA GLY A 460 -4.29 -22.28 14.55
C GLY A 460 -5.24 -21.52 15.48
N SER A 461 -5.81 -22.26 16.41
CA SER A 461 -6.67 -21.78 17.50
C SER A 461 -6.62 -22.74 18.65
N LYS A 462 -7.23 -22.40 19.80
CA LYS A 462 -7.31 -23.26 20.98
C LYS A 462 -7.90 -24.64 20.70
N ASP A 463 -8.76 -24.75 19.69
CA ASP A 463 -9.42 -26.02 19.33
C ASP A 463 -8.60 -26.85 18.33
N ALA A 464 -7.70 -26.21 17.57
CA ALA A 464 -6.85 -26.86 16.57
C ALA A 464 -5.58 -26.03 16.30
N TYR A 465 -4.54 -26.30 17.06
CA TYR A 465 -3.24 -25.66 16.87
C TYR A 465 -2.53 -26.16 15.61
N ILE A 466 -1.65 -25.31 15.07
CA ILE A 466 -0.71 -25.71 14.02
C ILE A 466 0.49 -26.37 14.69
N GLN A 467 0.85 -27.57 14.21
CA GLN A 467 2.04 -28.27 14.65
C GLN A 467 3.25 -27.80 13.86
N VAL A 468 4.29 -27.35 14.55
CA VAL A 468 5.55 -26.88 14.00
C VAL A 468 6.74 -27.57 14.63
N CYS A 469 7.90 -27.49 14.03
CA CYS A 469 9.13 -27.93 14.70
C CYS A 469 9.88 -26.68 15.18
N GLU A 470 10.14 -26.63 16.48
CA GLU A 470 11.03 -25.72 17.15
C GLU A 470 12.36 -26.39 17.54
N PRO A 471 13.36 -25.66 18.07
CA PRO A 471 14.64 -26.24 18.47
C PRO A 471 14.52 -27.42 19.44
N ASN A 472 13.50 -27.44 20.31
CA ASN A 472 13.28 -28.44 21.32
C ASN A 472 12.33 -29.59 20.90
N GLY A 473 11.81 -29.56 19.65
CA GLY A 473 10.90 -30.58 19.14
C GLY A 473 9.62 -30.00 18.52
N VAL A 474 8.60 -30.86 18.39
CA VAL A 474 7.30 -30.44 17.84
C VAL A 474 6.53 -29.63 18.88
N GLN A 475 5.98 -28.51 18.43
CA GLN A 475 5.26 -27.56 19.26
C GLN A 475 3.92 -27.19 18.64
N SER A 476 2.93 -26.93 19.49
CA SER A 476 1.60 -26.46 19.12
C SER A 476 1.52 -24.94 19.19
N VAL A 477 1.22 -24.29 18.07
CA VAL A 477 1.26 -22.81 17.96
C VAL A 477 0.00 -22.25 17.29
N ALA A 478 -0.25 -20.95 17.52
CA ALA A 478 -1.28 -20.20 16.81
C ALA A 478 -0.82 -18.76 16.55
N GLY A 479 -1.03 -18.28 15.34
CA GLY A 479 -0.65 -16.92 14.91
C GLY A 479 -0.77 -16.75 13.41
N THR A 480 -0.87 -15.49 12.94
CA THR A 480 -0.83 -15.16 11.50
C THR A 480 0.51 -15.54 10.88
N SER A 481 1.58 -15.56 11.68
CA SER A 481 2.92 -16.01 11.29
C SER A 481 2.96 -17.46 10.81
N TYR A 482 2.03 -18.28 11.29
CA TYR A 482 1.92 -19.69 10.91
C TYR A 482 0.90 -19.95 9.79
N ALA A 483 0.12 -18.93 9.40
CA ALA A 483 -0.75 -18.97 8.23
C ALA A 483 -0.01 -18.57 6.94
N SER A 484 0.86 -17.56 7.00
CA SER A 484 1.56 -17.01 5.82
C SER A 484 2.47 -18.02 5.11
N PRO A 485 3.26 -18.90 5.76
CA PRO A 485 4.14 -19.84 5.08
C PRO A 485 3.38 -20.87 4.22
N TRP A 486 2.15 -21.22 4.54
CA TRP A 486 1.31 -22.06 3.69
C TRP A 486 0.96 -21.38 2.37
N ILE A 487 0.72 -20.08 2.40
CA ILE A 487 0.45 -19.29 1.18
C ILE A 487 1.73 -19.13 0.37
N ALA A 488 2.90 -18.96 1.02
CA ALA A 488 4.18 -18.95 0.34
C ALA A 488 4.46 -20.26 -0.43
N ARG A 489 4.14 -21.42 0.15
CA ARG A 489 4.23 -22.73 -0.52
C ARG A 489 3.36 -22.79 -1.78
N LYS A 490 2.10 -22.32 -1.69
CA LYS A 490 1.16 -22.31 -2.82
C LYS A 490 1.63 -21.36 -3.93
N LEU A 491 2.13 -20.18 -3.58
CA LEU A 491 2.66 -19.23 -4.55
C LEU A 491 3.93 -19.76 -5.23
N SER A 492 4.85 -20.38 -4.49
CA SER A 492 6.03 -21.00 -5.09
C SER A 492 5.64 -22.17 -6.01
N TYR A 493 4.62 -22.96 -5.65
CA TYR A 493 4.10 -23.98 -6.56
C TYR A 493 3.59 -23.37 -7.87
N LEU A 494 2.80 -22.29 -7.79
CA LEU A 494 2.24 -21.61 -8.96
C LEU A 494 3.33 -20.95 -9.83
N ILE A 495 4.33 -20.34 -9.20
CA ILE A 495 5.37 -19.57 -9.89
C ILE A 495 6.51 -20.48 -10.36
N ASP A 496 7.10 -21.27 -9.46
CA ASP A 496 8.33 -22.00 -9.74
C ASP A 496 8.08 -23.37 -10.39
N ILE A 497 6.94 -24.03 -10.05
CA ILE A 497 6.61 -25.35 -10.63
C ILE A 497 5.73 -25.20 -11.87
N LEU A 498 4.68 -24.35 -11.83
CA LEU A 498 3.80 -24.13 -12.98
C LEU A 498 4.28 -23.04 -13.93
N GLY A 499 5.26 -22.24 -13.54
CA GLY A 499 5.85 -21.18 -14.38
C GLY A 499 4.95 -19.97 -14.60
N LEU A 500 4.02 -19.67 -13.69
CA LEU A 500 3.15 -18.50 -13.79
C LEU A 500 3.91 -17.22 -13.39
N GLN A 501 3.55 -16.11 -14.02
CA GLN A 501 3.99 -14.80 -13.55
C GLN A 501 3.42 -14.50 -12.16
N LYS A 502 4.15 -13.75 -11.33
CA LYS A 502 3.77 -13.46 -9.94
C LYS A 502 2.39 -12.79 -9.81
N GLU A 503 2.06 -11.87 -10.73
CA GLU A 503 0.77 -11.19 -10.76
C GLU A 503 -0.37 -12.17 -11.08
N VAL A 504 -0.14 -13.08 -12.01
CA VAL A 504 -1.11 -14.12 -12.40
C VAL A 504 -1.29 -15.13 -11.27
N ALA A 505 -0.20 -15.55 -10.61
CA ALA A 505 -0.24 -16.44 -9.46
C ALA A 505 -1.00 -15.80 -8.27
N LYS A 506 -0.73 -14.52 -7.97
CA LYS A 506 -1.47 -13.77 -6.95
C LYS A 506 -2.95 -13.66 -7.30
N ALA A 507 -3.29 -13.33 -8.55
CA ALA A 507 -4.68 -13.22 -8.99
C ALA A 507 -5.42 -14.56 -8.86
N LEU A 508 -4.79 -15.66 -9.27
CA LEU A 508 -5.36 -17.00 -9.20
C LEU A 508 -5.58 -17.43 -7.74
N LEU A 509 -4.62 -17.15 -6.87
CA LEU A 509 -4.72 -17.43 -5.43
C LEU A 509 -5.90 -16.68 -4.80
N ILE A 510 -6.04 -15.38 -5.08
CA ILE A 510 -7.14 -14.55 -4.57
C ILE A 510 -8.47 -15.02 -5.15
N ASP A 511 -8.53 -15.35 -6.45
CA ASP A 511 -9.74 -15.88 -7.10
C ASP A 511 -10.20 -17.20 -6.49
N SER A 512 -9.28 -18.04 -6.06
CA SER A 512 -9.60 -19.34 -5.45
C SER A 512 -10.13 -19.22 -4.03
N ALA A 513 -9.89 -18.11 -3.35
CA ALA A 513 -10.34 -17.91 -1.97
C ALA A 513 -11.88 -17.94 -1.91
N ARG A 514 -12.42 -18.63 -0.90
CA ARG A 514 -13.86 -18.69 -0.68
C ARG A 514 -14.35 -17.36 -0.12
N GLY A 515 -15.47 -16.83 -0.66
CA GLY A 515 -16.08 -15.59 -0.18
C GLY A 515 -16.20 -14.49 -1.24
N TRP A 516 -15.87 -14.76 -2.50
CA TRP A 516 -16.22 -13.89 -3.62
C TRP A 516 -17.73 -13.91 -3.86
N GLU A 517 -18.46 -13.10 -3.11
CA GLU A 517 -19.88 -12.84 -3.35
C GLU A 517 -20.04 -11.43 -3.92
N GLU A 518 -21.10 -11.20 -4.67
CA GLU A 518 -21.35 -9.91 -5.37
C GLU A 518 -21.48 -8.71 -4.43
N ASN A 519 -21.76 -8.95 -3.13
CA ASN A 519 -21.92 -7.91 -2.11
C ASN A 519 -21.13 -8.27 -0.84
N LEU A 520 -19.79 -8.23 -0.88
CA LEU A 520 -18.98 -8.38 0.31
C LEU A 520 -19.18 -7.20 1.26
N ASP A 521 -19.60 -7.48 2.49
CA ASP A 521 -19.59 -6.50 3.57
C ASP A 521 -18.15 -6.01 3.76
N PRO A 522 -17.89 -4.68 3.72
CA PRO A 522 -16.56 -4.11 3.97
C PRO A 522 -15.91 -4.59 5.28
N ASN A 523 -16.71 -4.91 6.31
CA ASN A 523 -16.20 -5.44 7.56
C ASN A 523 -15.67 -6.88 7.40
N VAL A 524 -16.36 -7.71 6.63
CA VAL A 524 -15.91 -9.08 6.31
C VAL A 524 -14.63 -9.03 5.49
N LEU A 525 -14.61 -8.16 4.47
CA LEU A 525 -13.42 -7.95 3.64
C LEU A 525 -12.20 -7.47 4.47
N ALA A 526 -12.42 -6.58 5.44
CA ALA A 526 -11.35 -6.08 6.32
C ALA A 526 -10.76 -7.15 7.25
N ILE A 527 -11.49 -8.24 7.52
CA ILE A 527 -11.06 -9.34 8.41
C ILE A 527 -10.47 -10.49 7.60
N TYR A 528 -11.21 -10.97 6.58
CA TYR A 528 -10.88 -12.18 5.84
C TYR A 528 -10.16 -11.91 4.52
N GLY A 529 -10.07 -10.64 4.10
CA GLY A 529 -9.68 -10.32 2.73
C GLY A 529 -10.70 -10.85 1.74
N HIS A 530 -10.22 -11.38 0.64
CA HIS A 530 -11.07 -12.02 -0.38
C HIS A 530 -11.55 -13.42 -0.01
N GLY A 531 -11.25 -13.90 1.20
CA GLY A 531 -11.72 -15.16 1.74
C GLY A 531 -10.60 -16.13 2.11
N ILE A 532 -10.98 -17.39 2.34
CA ILE A 532 -10.07 -18.45 2.78
C ILE A 532 -9.57 -19.22 1.56
N VAL A 533 -8.24 -19.26 1.40
CA VAL A 533 -7.61 -20.03 0.31
C VAL A 533 -7.84 -21.52 0.52
N PRO A 534 -8.20 -22.30 -0.51
CA PRO A 534 -8.36 -23.75 -0.43
C PRO A 534 -7.11 -24.45 0.08
N ILE A 535 -7.30 -25.57 0.79
CA ILE A 535 -6.19 -26.35 1.34
C ILE A 535 -5.34 -26.95 0.21
N HIS A 536 -5.95 -27.73 -0.66
CA HIS A 536 -5.22 -28.45 -1.70
C HIS A 536 -5.00 -27.60 -2.95
N ILE A 537 -3.79 -27.65 -3.51
CA ILE A 537 -3.40 -26.83 -4.69
C ILE A 537 -4.28 -27.09 -5.91
N ASN A 538 -4.82 -28.31 -6.08
CA ASN A 538 -5.71 -28.61 -7.17
C ASN A 538 -7.01 -27.79 -7.15
N ASP A 539 -7.50 -27.43 -5.95
CA ASP A 539 -8.70 -26.60 -5.81
C ASP A 539 -8.44 -25.13 -6.24
N ILE A 540 -7.17 -24.76 -6.41
CA ILE A 540 -6.75 -23.45 -6.95
C ILE A 540 -6.61 -23.50 -8.46
N ILE A 541 -5.99 -24.54 -9.01
CA ILE A 541 -5.64 -24.65 -10.43
C ILE A 541 -6.70 -25.35 -11.29
N GLN A 542 -7.72 -25.88 -10.68
CA GLN A 542 -8.83 -26.56 -11.37
C GLN A 542 -10.18 -25.86 -11.09
N THR A 543 -11.09 -26.00 -12.03
CA THR A 543 -12.46 -25.50 -11.93
C THR A 543 -13.44 -26.66 -11.83
N LYS A 544 -14.69 -26.38 -11.51
CA LYS A 544 -15.78 -27.36 -11.58
C LYS A 544 -15.97 -27.86 -13.02
N GLU A 545 -16.67 -28.99 -13.19
CA GLU A 545 -16.88 -29.61 -14.50
C GLU A 545 -17.66 -28.72 -15.48
N ASP A 546 -18.53 -27.86 -14.96
CA ASP A 546 -19.34 -26.89 -15.69
C ASP A 546 -18.73 -25.50 -15.83
N GLU A 547 -17.52 -25.31 -15.28
CA GLU A 547 -16.81 -24.04 -15.33
C GLU A 547 -15.54 -24.12 -16.19
N ILE A 548 -15.23 -23.02 -16.88
CA ILE A 548 -13.94 -22.78 -17.53
C ILE A 548 -13.44 -21.42 -17.08
N LYS A 549 -12.23 -21.40 -16.48
CA LYS A 549 -11.57 -20.15 -16.09
C LYS A 549 -10.43 -19.84 -17.04
N PHE A 550 -10.36 -18.59 -17.45
CA PHE A 550 -9.25 -18.05 -18.22
C PHE A 550 -8.54 -16.96 -17.43
N LEU A 551 -7.21 -17.01 -17.47
CA LEU A 551 -6.36 -15.94 -16.97
C LEU A 551 -5.80 -15.13 -18.14
N VAL A 552 -5.90 -13.81 -18.05
CA VAL A 552 -5.31 -12.88 -19.03
C VAL A 552 -4.49 -11.85 -18.27
N SER A 553 -3.22 -11.76 -18.62
CA SER A 553 -2.31 -10.74 -18.09
C SER A 553 -2.00 -9.71 -19.17
N ASP A 554 -2.16 -8.43 -18.89
CA ASP A 554 -1.80 -7.33 -19.78
C ASP A 554 -1.43 -6.09 -18.98
N ILE A 555 -0.66 -5.20 -19.58
CA ILE A 555 -0.29 -3.91 -18.99
C ILE A 555 -1.32 -2.87 -19.41
N SER A 556 -2.01 -2.29 -18.45
CA SER A 556 -2.93 -1.18 -18.71
C SER A 556 -2.19 0.15 -18.74
N GLU A 557 -2.38 0.93 -19.82
CA GLU A 557 -1.95 2.32 -19.85
C GLU A 557 -2.91 3.22 -19.05
N LYS A 558 -2.42 4.37 -18.64
CA LYS A 558 -3.17 5.34 -17.81
C LYS A 558 -4.56 5.62 -18.41
N TRP A 559 -5.63 5.40 -17.61
CA TRP A 559 -7.00 5.89 -17.88
C TRP A 559 -7.66 5.34 -19.15
N ASN A 560 -7.23 4.19 -19.62
CA ASN A 560 -7.87 3.54 -20.75
C ASN A 560 -9.00 2.63 -20.26
N THR A 561 -10.09 2.60 -21.01
CA THR A 561 -11.16 1.61 -20.83
C THR A 561 -10.86 0.44 -21.74
N TYR A 562 -10.84 -0.76 -21.17
CA TYR A 562 -10.60 -1.99 -21.91
C TYR A 562 -11.87 -2.79 -22.00
N ASN A 563 -12.17 -3.29 -23.19
CA ASN A 563 -13.27 -4.21 -23.43
C ASN A 563 -12.72 -5.61 -23.72
N TYR A 564 -13.35 -6.61 -23.15
CA TYR A 564 -13.09 -7.99 -23.51
C TYR A 564 -14.17 -8.42 -24.51
N GLY A 565 -13.97 -8.10 -25.80
CA GLY A 565 -14.90 -8.44 -26.85
C GLY A 565 -14.71 -9.85 -27.38
N SER A 566 -15.77 -10.64 -27.41
CA SER A 566 -15.99 -11.90 -28.15
C SER A 566 -16.24 -13.17 -27.34
N LEU A 567 -16.66 -13.09 -26.10
CA LEU A 567 -17.20 -14.25 -25.39
C LEU A 567 -18.77 -14.28 -25.45
N SER A 568 -19.34 -13.64 -26.44
CA SER A 568 -20.77 -13.26 -26.50
C SER A 568 -21.78 -14.37 -26.65
N ASN A 569 -21.39 -15.64 -26.70
CA ASN A 569 -22.34 -16.71 -27.00
C ASN A 569 -22.30 -17.96 -26.10
N VAL A 570 -21.62 -17.92 -24.97
CA VAL A 570 -21.55 -19.11 -24.10
C VAL A 570 -21.72 -18.73 -22.62
N GLY A 571 -22.92 -18.79 -22.09
CA GLY A 571 -23.19 -18.85 -20.67
C GLY A 571 -23.03 -17.54 -19.85
N VAL A 572 -23.12 -17.64 -18.53
CA VAL A 572 -22.93 -16.55 -17.58
C VAL A 572 -21.42 -16.34 -17.39
N PHE A 573 -20.94 -15.10 -17.60
CA PHE A 573 -19.53 -14.74 -17.40
C PHE A 573 -19.39 -13.92 -16.14
N THR A 574 -18.43 -14.28 -15.31
CA THR A 574 -17.92 -13.43 -14.22
C THR A 574 -16.54 -12.92 -14.60
N LEU A 575 -16.37 -11.61 -14.72
CA LEU A 575 -15.08 -10.98 -14.94
C LEU A 575 -14.56 -10.48 -13.61
N ARG A 576 -13.39 -10.98 -13.22
CA ARG A 576 -12.65 -10.49 -12.04
C ARG A 576 -11.39 -9.81 -12.51
N VAL A 577 -11.16 -8.59 -12.07
CA VAL A 577 -10.02 -7.79 -12.49
C VAL A 577 -9.11 -7.54 -11.28
N PHE A 578 -7.87 -7.99 -11.41
CA PHE A 578 -6.82 -7.79 -10.41
C PHE A 578 -5.85 -6.74 -10.95
N PHE A 579 -5.52 -5.76 -10.13
CA PHE A 579 -4.57 -4.73 -10.47
C PHE A 579 -3.30 -4.90 -9.64
N GLY A 580 -2.18 -5.15 -10.31
CA GLY A 580 -0.86 -4.93 -9.72
C GLY A 580 -0.51 -3.44 -9.85
N THR A 581 -0.10 -2.78 -8.78
CA THR A 581 0.28 -1.37 -8.84
C THR A 581 1.75 -1.25 -9.17
N ASN A 582 2.07 -1.10 -10.46
CA ASN A 582 3.44 -0.92 -10.91
C ASN A 582 3.97 0.53 -10.80
N HIS A 583 3.22 1.45 -10.17
CA HIS A 583 3.64 2.84 -10.03
C HIS A 583 3.21 3.40 -8.68
N MET A 584 4.07 3.28 -7.68
CA MET A 584 4.05 4.13 -6.50
C MET A 584 5.36 4.93 -6.40
N TYR A 585 5.69 5.68 -7.43
CA TYR A 585 6.51 6.85 -7.26
C TYR A 585 5.58 8.03 -6.96
N GLY A 586 5.63 8.48 -5.74
CA GLY A 586 4.94 9.66 -5.26
C GLY A 586 3.42 9.50 -5.15
N TRP A 587 2.96 9.25 -3.92
CA TRP A 587 1.65 9.61 -3.38
C TRP A 587 0.42 9.05 -4.09
N CYS A 588 -0.26 8.27 -3.34
CA CYS A 588 -1.57 7.68 -3.58
C CYS A 588 -2.38 8.36 -4.70
N HIS A 589 -2.24 7.87 -5.91
CA HIS A 589 -3.26 8.10 -6.91
C HIS A 589 -4.41 7.16 -6.58
N SER A 590 -5.45 7.69 -5.96
CA SER A 590 -6.69 6.97 -5.75
C SER A 590 -7.18 6.36 -7.06
N PHE A 591 -6.99 5.07 -7.23
CA PHE A 591 -7.70 4.29 -8.21
C PHE A 591 -9.12 4.08 -7.70
N CYS A 592 -9.99 5.02 -7.96
CA CYS A 592 -11.41 4.76 -7.98
C CYS A 592 -11.72 4.20 -9.37
N SER A 593 -11.47 2.92 -9.61
CA SER A 593 -12.01 2.22 -10.76
C SER A 593 -13.47 1.94 -10.45
N LYS A 594 -14.36 2.64 -11.11
CA LYS A 594 -15.74 2.23 -11.26
C LYS A 594 -15.71 0.98 -12.12
N VAL A 595 -15.85 -0.18 -11.50
CA VAL A 595 -16.06 -1.42 -12.23
C VAL A 595 -17.51 -1.36 -12.72
N GLU A 596 -17.71 -1.03 -13.98
CA GLU A 596 -19.01 -1.23 -14.63
C GLU A 596 -19.07 -2.69 -15.06
N TYR A 597 -19.95 -3.45 -14.42
CA TYR A 597 -20.33 -4.77 -14.88
C TYR A 597 -21.10 -4.60 -16.18
N VAL A 598 -20.58 -5.15 -17.27
CA VAL A 598 -21.38 -5.38 -18.48
C VAL A 598 -21.78 -6.85 -18.44
N LEU A 599 -23.04 -7.09 -18.13
CA LEU A 599 -23.72 -8.36 -18.28
C LEU A 599 -23.84 -8.72 -19.76
#